data_ec41d0163fcc860d1b710d2c16f8d316
#
_entry.id   ec41d0163fcc860d1b710d2c16f8d316
#
_cell.length_a   1.000
_cell.length_b   1.000
_cell.length_c   1.000
_cell.angle_alpha   90.00
_cell.angle_beta   90.00
_cell.angle_gamma   90.00
#
_symmetry.space_group_name_H-M   'P 1'
#
loop_
_entity.id
_entity.type
_entity.pdbx_description
1 polymer ?
#
loop_
_entity_poly.entity_id
_entity_poly.type
_entity_poly.pdbx_seq_one_letter_code
_entity_poly.pdbx_strand_id
1 'polypeptide(L)'
;MLMAFLHQIRVALFLFWPIWIAMTAGAAICVACVVGWTASPIAQKASINFPRTEGQIGSRGAVTALTLLAFFLAGYIAMILVWANFAYHENSIFTLYTLRGHDIGPPIMPAVGRFFPLGFQEFNLIRHFTDTITGYHAVRIAQLLIFSWVLLILNEDLSIKARAALVILALITPSILTSFSWLIYHEANVLLCIVCLVLFVERFEQTHSLAWAVAAAVCAQIMIYYKETASLLLLGFAVSRLVLRCRNTDERSWDYSRLWDRESRLDLCLALLSVLFWLYYLGVMLPHPNMQYAEDLRQPLAELFLAYIKVDLLALLFVGAVLFRTYLIVRCRVAPSLLWDGLAFGGVACFVAYLGLGISAAAKHYAAPVDLIALLYIGRFAILSAGKMHSWGKLVALVLLVAVVFQDVSLSAFRVFEQKNVIHAKGQIAQIVQARYQNAAGNMRRLFFPFASPYMIMEFASYLEYLGVPVEGGMGEAGGPNSVIVVTRAMTKDGLCIGYRNFICHTAATPDTGDLVIVLPDDKVSLADVTPYQGQGELLFSYEPGIPQWVYPFLRRLPIVSPGPLAQTELPDGWLYASVTRWK
;
A
#
# COMPACT_ATOMS: atom_id res chain seq x y z
N MET A 1 -15.71 4.83 -35.29
CA MET A 1 -16.17 6.08 -34.68
C MET A 1 -15.98 6.06 -33.13
N LEU A 2 -16.55 5.09 -32.43
CA LEU A 2 -16.42 4.98 -30.96
C LEU A 2 -14.94 4.86 -30.52
N MET A 3 -14.13 4.03 -31.18
CA MET A 3 -12.71 3.84 -30.86
C MET A 3 -11.87 5.11 -31.10
N ALA A 4 -12.17 5.88 -32.16
CA ALA A 4 -11.52 7.16 -32.41
C ALA A 4 -11.91 8.21 -31.36
N PHE A 5 -13.16 8.23 -30.95
CA PHE A 5 -13.66 9.09 -29.87
C PHE A 5 -13.02 8.73 -28.52
N LEU A 6 -12.95 7.45 -28.18
CA LEU A 6 -12.30 6.96 -26.97
C LEU A 6 -10.79 7.24 -26.98
N HIS A 7 -10.16 7.14 -28.16
CA HIS A 7 -8.76 7.53 -28.32
C HIS A 7 -8.55 9.03 -28.09
N GLN A 8 -9.42 9.90 -28.62
CA GLN A 8 -9.34 11.34 -28.37
C GLN A 8 -9.56 11.69 -26.89
N ILE A 9 -10.54 11.03 -26.24
CA ILE A 9 -10.75 11.16 -24.79
C ILE A 9 -9.48 10.74 -24.04
N ARG A 10 -8.88 9.60 -24.40
CA ARG A 10 -7.63 9.12 -23.81
C ARG A 10 -6.49 10.14 -23.95
N VAL A 11 -6.29 10.69 -25.15
CA VAL A 11 -5.24 11.70 -25.40
C VAL A 11 -5.50 12.97 -24.60
N ALA A 12 -6.75 13.42 -24.55
CA ALA A 12 -7.14 14.58 -23.74
C ALA A 12 -6.88 14.34 -22.24
N LEU A 13 -7.13 13.14 -21.76
CA LEU A 13 -6.92 12.75 -20.36
C LEU A 13 -5.44 12.65 -19.98
N PHE A 14 -4.62 12.14 -20.90
CA PHE A 14 -3.18 12.03 -20.69
C PHE A 14 -2.49 13.40 -20.68
N LEU A 15 -3.00 14.34 -21.46
CA LEU A 15 -2.44 15.70 -21.56
C LEU A 15 -2.94 16.65 -20.46
N PHE A 16 -4.06 16.38 -19.79
CA PHE A 16 -4.73 17.35 -18.95
C PHE A 16 -5.10 16.82 -17.55
N TRP A 17 -4.11 16.60 -16.68
CA TRP A 17 -4.38 16.40 -15.27
C TRP A 17 -5.23 17.52 -14.61
N PRO A 18 -5.24 18.81 -15.08
CA PRO A 18 -6.18 19.82 -14.58
C PRO A 18 -7.65 19.44 -14.77
N ILE A 19 -7.99 18.62 -15.77
CA ILE A 19 -9.34 18.10 -15.97
C ILE A 19 -9.76 17.19 -14.80
N TRP A 20 -8.84 16.45 -14.22
CA TRP A 20 -9.10 15.60 -13.04
C TRP A 20 -9.47 16.45 -11.81
N ILE A 21 -8.76 17.54 -11.60
CA ILE A 21 -9.09 18.50 -10.54
C ILE A 21 -10.47 19.08 -10.83
N ALA A 22 -10.75 19.49 -12.06
CA ALA A 22 -12.05 20.03 -12.44
C ALA A 22 -13.18 19.01 -12.28
N MET A 23 -12.97 17.74 -12.65
CA MET A 23 -13.93 16.66 -12.46
C MET A 23 -14.16 16.35 -10.99
N THR A 24 -13.10 16.29 -10.20
CA THR A 24 -13.18 16.07 -8.74
C THR A 24 -13.89 17.23 -8.06
N ALA A 25 -13.53 18.46 -8.42
CA ALA A 25 -14.20 19.66 -7.92
C ALA A 25 -15.66 19.70 -8.38
N GLY A 26 -15.95 19.39 -9.64
CA GLY A 26 -17.31 19.29 -10.18
C GLY A 26 -18.15 18.24 -9.47
N ALA A 27 -17.60 17.05 -9.22
CA ALA A 27 -18.25 15.99 -8.44
C ALA A 27 -18.51 16.44 -7.00
N ALA A 28 -17.54 17.08 -6.35
CA ALA A 28 -17.70 17.62 -5.01
C ALA A 28 -18.77 18.72 -4.95
N ILE A 29 -18.82 19.61 -5.94
CA ILE A 29 -19.85 20.65 -6.06
C ILE A 29 -21.23 20.01 -6.30
N CYS A 30 -21.35 19.01 -7.17
CA CYS A 30 -22.59 18.27 -7.39
C CYS A 30 -23.10 17.60 -6.11
N VAL A 31 -22.18 16.95 -5.36
CA VAL A 31 -22.51 16.36 -4.05
C VAL A 31 -22.93 17.44 -3.07
N ALA A 32 -22.20 18.57 -3.01
CA ALA A 32 -22.56 19.71 -2.16
C ALA A 32 -23.94 20.27 -2.50
N CYS A 33 -24.26 20.42 -3.79
CA CYS A 33 -25.58 20.89 -4.24
C CYS A 33 -26.70 19.90 -3.89
N VAL A 34 -26.51 18.59 -4.13
CA VAL A 34 -27.50 17.55 -3.81
C VAL A 34 -27.75 17.44 -2.32
N VAL A 35 -26.70 17.51 -1.50
CA VAL A 35 -26.81 17.46 -0.04
C VAL A 35 -27.26 18.82 0.53
N GLY A 36 -26.77 19.93 -0.04
CA GLY A 36 -27.05 21.30 0.43
C GLY A 36 -28.47 21.77 0.18
N TRP A 37 -29.09 21.43 -0.95
CA TRP A 37 -30.47 21.82 -1.26
C TRP A 37 -31.49 21.24 -0.27
N THR A 38 -31.05 20.36 0.58
CA THR A 38 -31.90 19.71 1.60
C THR A 38 -31.56 20.14 3.03
N ALA A 39 -30.58 21.02 3.22
CA ALA A 39 -30.25 21.58 4.50
C ALA A 39 -31.29 22.64 4.91
N SER A 40 -32.35 22.20 5.60
CA SER A 40 -33.27 23.14 6.25
C SER A 40 -32.53 23.92 7.34
N PRO A 41 -32.70 25.25 7.45
CA PRO A 41 -32.02 26.09 8.43
C PRO A 41 -32.33 25.76 9.91
N ILE A 42 -33.25 24.84 10.17
CA ILE A 42 -33.70 24.50 11.52
C ILE A 42 -32.69 23.62 12.29
N ALA A 43 -31.76 22.93 11.61
CA ALA A 43 -30.81 22.02 12.25
C ALA A 43 -29.55 22.69 12.85
N GLN A 44 -29.44 24.00 12.77
CA GLN A 44 -28.21 24.75 13.18
C GLN A 44 -28.02 24.88 14.70
N LYS A 45 -28.92 24.34 15.52
CA LYS A 45 -28.83 24.41 17.00
C LYS A 45 -28.38 23.13 17.70
N ALA A 46 -27.94 22.11 17.00
CA ALA A 46 -27.23 21.03 17.66
C ALA A 46 -25.82 21.53 18.04
N SER A 47 -25.71 22.09 19.25
CA SER A 47 -24.41 22.36 19.86
C SER A 47 -23.56 21.10 19.70
N ILE A 48 -22.33 21.24 19.21
CA ILE A 48 -21.32 20.19 19.17
C ILE A 48 -20.98 19.88 20.65
N ASN A 49 -21.86 19.18 21.29
CA ASN A 49 -21.56 18.53 22.56
C ASN A 49 -20.78 17.25 22.18
N PHE A 50 -19.45 17.44 22.04
CA PHE A 50 -18.59 16.28 22.18
C PHE A 50 -19.00 15.60 23.48
N PRO A 51 -19.37 14.32 23.49
CA PRO A 51 -19.54 13.59 24.73
C PRO A 51 -18.18 13.69 25.44
N ARG A 52 -18.11 14.58 26.43
CA ARG A 52 -16.89 14.79 27.21
C ARG A 52 -16.64 13.52 28.00
N THR A 53 -15.74 12.70 27.51
CA THR A 53 -15.08 11.65 28.29
C THR A 53 -14.10 12.27 29.30
N GLU A 54 -14.47 13.43 29.87
CA GLU A 54 -13.63 14.19 30.81
C GLU A 54 -13.18 13.39 32.02
N GLY A 55 -13.91 12.34 32.41
CA GLY A 55 -13.53 11.45 33.52
C GLY A 55 -12.53 10.33 33.17
N GLN A 56 -12.32 10.01 31.88
CA GLN A 56 -11.47 8.89 31.50
C GLN A 56 -10.00 9.25 31.24
N ILE A 57 -9.70 10.47 30.78
CA ILE A 57 -8.34 10.87 30.43
C ILE A 57 -7.44 11.04 31.68
N GLY A 58 -8.00 11.43 32.81
CA GLY A 58 -7.27 11.63 34.07
C GLY A 58 -6.94 10.36 34.85
N SER A 59 -7.40 9.18 34.41
CA SER A 59 -7.08 7.93 35.11
C SER A 59 -5.60 7.51 34.84
N ARG A 60 -4.91 7.03 35.90
CA ARG A 60 -3.52 6.52 35.75
C ARG A 60 -3.38 5.54 34.59
N GLY A 61 -4.38 4.71 34.36
CA GLY A 61 -4.38 3.73 33.28
C GLY A 61 -4.51 4.34 31.87
N ALA A 62 -5.17 5.49 31.72
CA ALA A 62 -5.24 6.21 30.45
C ALA A 62 -3.90 6.88 30.12
N VAL A 63 -3.29 7.54 31.11
CA VAL A 63 -1.96 8.14 30.96
C VAL A 63 -0.93 7.08 30.56
N THR A 64 -0.90 5.93 31.25
CA THR A 64 -0.02 4.82 30.90
C THR A 64 -0.22 4.35 29.46
N ALA A 65 -1.46 4.17 29.01
CA ALA A 65 -1.75 3.72 27.64
C ALA A 65 -1.30 4.72 26.57
N LEU A 66 -1.54 6.01 26.80
CA LEU A 66 -1.06 7.07 25.89
C LEU A 66 0.46 7.20 25.89
N THR A 67 1.11 7.03 27.04
CA THR A 67 2.56 7.02 27.15
C THR A 67 3.16 5.84 26.36
N LEU A 68 2.61 4.64 26.51
CA LEU A 68 3.03 3.46 25.74
C LEU A 68 2.85 3.67 24.24
N LEU A 69 1.71 4.24 23.82
CA LEU A 69 1.48 4.58 22.41
C LEU A 69 2.49 5.61 21.92
N ALA A 70 2.78 6.65 22.70
CA ALA A 70 3.77 7.66 22.33
C ALA A 70 5.19 7.07 22.17
N PHE A 71 5.62 6.19 23.10
CA PHE A 71 6.88 5.47 22.96
C PHE A 71 6.89 4.54 21.74
N PHE A 72 5.81 3.83 21.47
CA PHE A 72 5.69 2.99 20.30
C PHE A 72 5.80 3.82 19.01
N LEU A 73 5.06 4.94 18.91
CA LEU A 73 5.15 5.84 17.76
C LEU A 73 6.54 6.44 17.60
N ALA A 74 7.19 6.84 18.70
CA ALA A 74 8.54 7.36 18.66
C ALA A 74 9.54 6.30 18.13
N GLY A 75 9.43 5.05 18.59
CA GLY A 75 10.23 3.94 18.08
C GLY A 75 9.96 3.65 16.60
N TYR A 76 8.70 3.71 16.18
CA TYR A 76 8.31 3.51 14.78
C TYR A 76 8.86 4.62 13.88
N ILE A 77 8.76 5.89 14.30
CA ILE A 77 9.34 7.04 13.60
C ILE A 77 10.86 6.92 13.52
N ALA A 78 11.52 6.57 14.63
CA ALA A 78 12.95 6.35 14.65
C ALA A 78 13.36 5.24 13.65
N MET A 79 12.61 4.16 13.59
CA MET A 79 12.81 3.08 12.60
C MET A 79 12.74 3.60 11.18
N ILE A 80 11.69 4.39 10.83
CA ILE A 80 11.54 4.97 9.49
C ILE A 80 12.73 5.88 9.17
N LEU A 81 13.16 6.74 10.10
CA LEU A 81 14.24 7.71 9.88
C LEU A 81 15.62 7.07 9.78
N VAL A 82 15.91 6.08 10.64
CA VAL A 82 17.19 5.35 10.62
C VAL A 82 17.38 4.58 9.32
N TRP A 83 16.29 4.09 8.74
CA TRP A 83 16.32 3.34 7.48
C TRP A 83 15.82 4.14 6.28
N ALA A 84 15.66 5.45 6.43
CA ALA A 84 15.35 6.33 5.33
C ALA A 84 16.44 6.27 4.26
N ASN A 85 16.16 5.61 3.15
CA ASN A 85 17.09 5.45 2.04
C ASN A 85 16.33 5.31 0.72
N PHE A 86 16.94 5.79 -0.36
CA PHE A 86 16.44 5.60 -1.71
C PHE A 86 16.84 4.24 -2.32
N ALA A 87 17.74 3.50 -1.70
CA ALA A 87 18.25 2.23 -2.22
C ALA A 87 17.26 1.07 -2.17
N TYR A 88 16.08 1.25 -1.54
CA TYR A 88 15.14 0.18 -1.33
C TYR A 88 13.94 0.30 -2.25
N HIS A 89 13.67 -0.77 -3.01
CA HIS A 89 12.59 -0.86 -3.98
C HIS A 89 12.53 0.34 -4.95
N GLU A 90 11.37 0.64 -5.46
CA GLU A 90 11.10 1.67 -6.45
C GLU A 90 11.31 3.10 -5.94
N ASN A 91 11.68 3.30 -4.68
CA ASN A 91 11.87 4.64 -4.10
C ASN A 91 12.82 5.49 -4.93
N SER A 92 13.93 4.91 -5.41
CA SER A 92 14.91 5.61 -6.22
C SER A 92 14.34 6.09 -7.56
N ILE A 93 13.47 5.30 -8.19
CA ILE A 93 12.93 5.61 -9.53
C ILE A 93 12.11 6.89 -9.52
N PHE A 94 11.15 6.97 -8.59
CA PHE A 94 10.19 8.08 -8.56
C PHE A 94 10.74 9.32 -7.87
N THR A 95 11.41 9.14 -6.73
CA THR A 95 11.99 10.26 -5.98
C THR A 95 13.11 10.93 -6.76
N LEU A 96 14.03 10.16 -7.36
CA LEU A 96 15.13 10.74 -8.13
C LEU A 96 14.66 11.41 -9.41
N TYR A 97 13.63 10.87 -10.05
CA TYR A 97 13.05 11.51 -11.23
C TYR A 97 12.50 12.91 -10.90
N THR A 98 11.80 13.03 -9.78
CA THR A 98 11.28 14.33 -9.33
C THR A 98 12.38 15.27 -8.83
N LEU A 99 13.39 14.75 -8.13
CA LEU A 99 14.55 15.54 -7.68
C LEU A 99 15.38 16.12 -8.84
N ARG A 100 15.34 15.49 -10.01
CA ARG A 100 15.93 16.02 -11.24
C ARG A 100 15.07 17.06 -11.96
N GLY A 101 13.97 17.48 -11.35
CA GLY A 101 13.09 18.50 -11.90
C GLY A 101 12.04 17.97 -12.87
N HIS A 102 11.93 16.65 -13.05
CA HIS A 102 10.91 16.06 -13.91
C HIS A 102 9.60 15.82 -13.16
N ASP A 103 8.47 16.08 -13.83
CA ASP A 103 7.16 15.74 -13.30
C ASP A 103 6.79 14.29 -13.61
N ILE A 104 6.33 13.57 -12.59
CA ILE A 104 5.69 12.27 -12.78
C ILE A 104 4.32 12.54 -13.40
N GLY A 105 4.10 12.05 -14.63
CA GLY A 105 2.76 12.10 -15.23
C GLY A 105 1.76 11.23 -14.46
N PRO A 106 0.44 11.52 -14.58
CA PRO A 106 -0.59 10.69 -13.95
C PRO A 106 -0.46 9.24 -14.44
N PRO A 107 -0.41 8.25 -13.52
CA PRO A 107 -0.28 6.85 -13.91
C PRO A 107 -1.57 6.32 -14.53
N ILE A 108 -1.70 6.51 -15.82
CA ILE A 108 -2.77 5.98 -16.67
C ILE A 108 -2.08 5.06 -17.67
N MET A 109 -2.10 3.77 -17.41
CA MET A 109 -1.38 2.76 -18.18
C MET A 109 -2.35 1.72 -18.75
N PRO A 110 -3.05 2.03 -19.86
CA PRO A 110 -4.07 1.16 -20.42
C PRO A 110 -3.54 -0.22 -20.84
N ALA A 111 -2.32 -0.27 -21.34
CA ALA A 111 -1.68 -1.52 -21.78
C ALA A 111 -1.52 -2.55 -20.63
N VAL A 112 -1.44 -2.06 -19.39
CA VAL A 112 -1.34 -2.90 -18.18
C VAL A 112 -2.58 -2.82 -17.30
N GLY A 113 -3.66 -2.19 -17.77
CA GLY A 113 -4.93 -2.10 -17.03
C GLY A 113 -4.88 -1.24 -15.77
N ARG A 114 -3.96 -0.25 -15.67
CA ARG A 114 -3.78 0.57 -14.47
C ARG A 114 -4.30 2.00 -14.67
N PHE A 115 -5.08 2.45 -13.67
CA PHE A 115 -5.72 3.75 -13.66
C PHE A 115 -5.78 4.35 -12.24
N PHE A 116 -4.73 5.01 -11.82
CA PHE A 116 -4.63 5.65 -10.51
C PHE A 116 -3.95 7.02 -10.61
N PRO A 117 -4.64 7.99 -11.24
CA PRO A 117 -4.05 9.25 -11.71
C PRO A 117 -3.44 10.13 -10.62
N LEU A 118 -3.80 9.94 -9.35
CA LEU A 118 -3.14 10.62 -8.21
C LEU A 118 -1.91 9.87 -7.71
N GLY A 119 -1.66 8.66 -8.19
CA GLY A 119 -0.46 7.92 -7.80
C GLY A 119 0.81 8.70 -8.07
N PHE A 120 1.71 8.75 -7.09
CA PHE A 120 3.01 9.44 -7.14
C PHE A 120 2.95 10.97 -7.31
N GLN A 121 1.76 11.59 -7.39
CA GLN A 121 1.66 13.04 -7.56
C GLN A 121 2.15 13.80 -6.32
N GLU A 122 2.13 13.18 -5.15
CA GLU A 122 2.73 13.74 -3.94
C GLU A 122 4.22 14.01 -4.11
N PHE A 123 4.96 13.22 -4.90
CA PHE A 123 6.38 13.44 -5.14
C PHE A 123 6.62 14.72 -5.95
N ASN A 124 5.77 15.00 -6.93
CA ASN A 124 5.82 16.26 -7.68
C ASN A 124 5.65 17.47 -6.76
N LEU A 125 4.85 17.33 -5.70
CA LEU A 125 4.63 18.39 -4.72
C LEU A 125 5.78 18.48 -3.71
N ILE A 126 6.21 17.34 -3.15
CA ILE A 126 7.22 17.28 -2.08
C ILE A 126 8.55 17.88 -2.53
N ARG A 127 8.98 17.67 -3.79
CA ARG A 127 10.24 18.18 -4.33
C ARG A 127 10.38 19.72 -4.24
N HIS A 128 9.25 20.45 -4.20
CA HIS A 128 9.28 21.92 -4.06
C HIS A 128 9.61 22.37 -2.64
N PHE A 129 9.56 21.48 -1.66
CA PHE A 129 9.82 21.78 -0.24
C PHE A 129 11.10 21.12 0.28
N THR A 130 11.54 20.04 -0.36
CA THR A 130 12.73 19.32 0.08
C THR A 130 13.33 18.48 -1.05
N ASP A 131 14.66 18.39 -1.05
CA ASP A 131 15.47 17.53 -1.91
C ASP A 131 16.10 16.36 -1.14
N THR A 132 15.81 16.24 0.16
CA THR A 132 16.42 15.24 1.04
C THR A 132 15.53 14.02 1.24
N ILE A 133 16.15 12.85 1.37
CA ILE A 133 15.50 11.59 1.75
C ILE A 133 14.65 11.76 3.02
N THR A 134 15.22 12.40 4.04
CA THR A 134 14.55 12.65 5.32
C THR A 134 13.30 13.50 5.14
N GLY A 135 13.33 14.49 4.24
CA GLY A 135 12.17 15.33 3.94
C GLY A 135 11.01 14.53 3.34
N TYR A 136 11.29 13.61 2.41
CA TYR A 136 10.27 12.72 1.84
C TYR A 136 9.67 11.79 2.93
N HIS A 137 10.51 11.22 3.78
CA HIS A 137 10.04 10.39 4.89
C HIS A 137 9.30 11.19 5.96
N ALA A 138 9.62 12.47 6.16
CA ALA A 138 8.90 13.35 7.10
C ALA A 138 7.42 13.50 6.71
N VAL A 139 7.11 13.55 5.41
CA VAL A 139 5.71 13.57 4.93
C VAL A 139 5.00 12.26 5.28
N ARG A 140 5.66 11.11 5.11
CA ARG A 140 5.10 9.81 5.53
C ARG A 140 4.87 9.74 7.04
N ILE A 141 5.78 10.28 7.83
CA ILE A 141 5.65 10.37 9.29
C ILE A 141 4.45 11.26 9.67
N ALA A 142 4.29 12.40 9.01
CA ALA A 142 3.12 13.26 9.23
C ALA A 142 1.81 12.52 8.91
N GLN A 143 1.75 11.79 7.79
CA GLN A 143 0.59 10.95 7.44
C GLN A 143 0.32 9.86 8.48
N LEU A 144 1.36 9.17 8.98
CA LEU A 144 1.27 8.18 10.06
C LEU A 144 0.71 8.77 11.35
N LEU A 145 1.17 9.96 11.74
CA LEU A 145 0.69 10.64 12.94
C LEU A 145 -0.78 11.07 12.82
N ILE A 146 -1.17 11.63 11.66
CA ILE A 146 -2.56 11.99 11.38
C ILE A 146 -3.44 10.73 11.37
N PHE A 147 -3.00 9.66 10.71
CA PHE A 147 -3.68 8.37 10.68
C PHE A 147 -3.92 7.83 12.10
N SER A 148 -2.88 7.80 12.93
CA SER A 148 -2.97 7.34 14.32
C SER A 148 -3.91 8.20 15.16
N TRP A 149 -3.86 9.51 14.98
CA TRP A 149 -4.74 10.44 15.67
C TRP A 149 -6.20 10.28 15.26
N VAL A 150 -6.49 10.14 13.96
CA VAL A 150 -7.85 9.91 13.47
C VAL A 150 -8.39 8.58 13.98
N LEU A 151 -7.58 7.52 14.03
CA LEU A 151 -7.98 6.23 14.61
C LEU A 151 -8.36 6.34 16.10
N LEU A 152 -7.65 7.18 16.88
CA LEU A 152 -7.99 7.44 18.27
C LEU A 152 -9.34 8.16 18.41
N ILE A 153 -9.66 9.07 17.51
CA ILE A 153 -10.93 9.81 17.51
C ILE A 153 -12.08 8.91 17.04
N LEU A 154 -11.88 8.17 15.98
CA LEU A 154 -12.92 7.31 15.36
C LEU A 154 -13.50 6.26 16.32
N ASN A 155 -12.77 5.92 17.37
CA ASN A 155 -13.18 4.92 18.35
C ASN A 155 -13.49 5.56 19.73
N GLU A 156 -14.01 6.79 19.78
CA GLU A 156 -14.27 7.53 21.03
C GLU A 156 -15.18 6.80 22.02
N ASP A 157 -16.04 5.91 21.56
CA ASP A 157 -16.91 5.08 22.40
C ASP A 157 -16.17 3.94 23.13
N LEU A 158 -14.93 3.65 22.75
CA LEU A 158 -14.07 2.71 23.43
C LEU A 158 -13.21 3.39 24.49
N SER A 159 -12.77 2.63 25.49
CA SER A 159 -11.81 3.14 26.48
C SER A 159 -10.50 3.55 25.80
N ILE A 160 -9.80 4.54 26.36
CA ILE A 160 -8.52 5.02 25.80
C ILE A 160 -7.48 3.90 25.69
N LYS A 161 -7.49 2.91 26.59
CA LYS A 161 -6.62 1.73 26.51
C LYS A 161 -6.92 0.89 25.28
N ALA A 162 -8.19 0.67 24.99
CA ALA A 162 -8.63 -0.09 23.83
C ALA A 162 -8.30 0.64 22.53
N ARG A 163 -8.48 1.97 22.48
CA ARG A 163 -8.10 2.81 21.33
C ARG A 163 -6.60 2.74 21.06
N ALA A 164 -5.77 2.94 22.08
CA ALA A 164 -4.32 2.86 21.96
C ALA A 164 -3.87 1.46 21.48
N ALA A 165 -4.48 0.40 22.02
CA ALA A 165 -4.20 -0.97 21.57
C ALA A 165 -4.57 -1.18 20.10
N LEU A 166 -5.73 -0.68 19.63
CA LEU A 166 -6.13 -0.79 18.23
C LEU A 166 -5.16 -0.04 17.30
N VAL A 167 -4.67 1.15 17.70
CA VAL A 167 -3.65 1.88 16.92
C VAL A 167 -2.35 1.08 16.83
N ILE A 168 -1.87 0.55 17.96
CA ILE A 168 -0.65 -0.26 17.98
C ILE A 168 -0.82 -1.51 17.10
N LEU A 169 -1.94 -2.23 17.23
CA LEU A 169 -2.25 -3.41 16.41
C LEU A 169 -2.31 -3.06 14.92
N ALA A 170 -2.92 -1.93 14.55
CA ALA A 170 -2.93 -1.48 13.17
C ALA A 170 -1.50 -1.25 12.64
N LEU A 171 -0.65 -0.59 13.40
CA LEU A 171 0.70 -0.24 12.97
C LEU A 171 1.68 -1.42 12.93
N ILE A 172 1.43 -2.49 13.69
CA ILE A 172 2.21 -3.74 13.60
C ILE A 172 1.69 -4.69 12.53
N THR A 173 0.53 -4.44 11.93
CA THR A 173 0.02 -5.26 10.81
C THR A 173 0.95 -5.10 9.60
N PRO A 174 1.44 -6.20 9.00
CA PRO A 174 2.51 -6.16 7.99
C PRO A 174 2.20 -5.30 6.77
N SER A 175 0.93 -5.31 6.32
CA SER A 175 0.47 -4.53 5.18
C SER A 175 0.50 -3.03 5.46
N ILE A 176 0.08 -2.61 6.65
CA ILE A 176 0.05 -1.21 7.10
C ILE A 176 1.48 -0.73 7.38
N LEU A 177 2.30 -1.56 8.06
CA LEU A 177 3.71 -1.28 8.28
C LEU A 177 4.43 -1.00 6.95
N THR A 178 4.27 -1.89 5.98
CA THR A 178 4.86 -1.75 4.65
C THR A 178 4.41 -0.46 3.96
N SER A 179 3.11 -0.13 4.06
CA SER A 179 2.54 1.07 3.43
C SER A 179 3.13 2.38 3.98
N PHE A 180 3.44 2.46 5.27
CA PHE A 180 4.04 3.65 5.88
C PHE A 180 5.57 3.69 5.86
N SER A 181 6.22 2.51 5.79
CA SER A 181 7.68 2.43 5.76
C SER A 181 8.28 2.76 4.39
N TRP A 182 7.53 2.52 3.31
CA TRP A 182 7.99 2.70 1.94
C TRP A 182 7.35 3.91 1.27
N LEU A 183 8.17 4.70 0.56
CA LEU A 183 7.71 5.94 -0.02
C LEU A 183 6.72 5.75 -1.16
N ILE A 184 6.94 4.74 -1.99
CA ILE A 184 6.17 4.56 -3.23
C ILE A 184 4.74 4.03 -3.01
N TYR A 185 4.46 3.43 -1.85
CA TYR A 185 3.14 2.83 -1.64
C TYR A 185 2.07 3.87 -1.32
N HIS A 186 1.20 4.10 -2.28
CA HIS A 186 0.06 5.01 -2.09
C HIS A 186 -1.01 4.44 -1.19
N GLU A 187 -0.89 3.18 -0.80
CA GLU A 187 -1.75 2.57 0.22
C GLU A 187 -1.75 3.37 1.52
N ALA A 188 -0.66 4.03 1.89
CA ALA A 188 -0.66 4.96 3.03
C ALA A 188 -1.67 6.10 2.86
N ASN A 189 -1.78 6.66 1.64
CA ASN A 189 -2.76 7.70 1.31
C ASN A 189 -4.19 7.12 1.35
N VAL A 190 -4.38 5.90 0.83
CA VAL A 190 -5.67 5.20 0.86
C VAL A 190 -6.10 4.92 2.29
N LEU A 191 -5.20 4.42 3.15
CA LEU A 191 -5.47 4.15 4.57
C LEU A 191 -5.90 5.44 5.31
N LEU A 192 -5.18 6.53 5.08
CA LEU A 192 -5.54 7.84 5.65
C LEU A 192 -6.91 8.30 5.16
N CYS A 193 -7.20 8.14 3.86
CA CYS A 193 -8.50 8.48 3.30
C CYS A 193 -9.62 7.60 3.88
N ILE A 194 -9.41 6.31 4.11
CA ILE A 194 -10.42 5.42 4.71
C ILE A 194 -10.80 5.92 6.11
N VAL A 195 -9.83 6.17 6.98
CA VAL A 195 -10.13 6.60 8.36
C VAL A 195 -10.77 7.99 8.39
N CYS A 196 -10.33 8.91 7.53
CA CYS A 196 -10.95 10.23 7.39
C CYS A 196 -12.38 10.13 6.83
N LEU A 197 -12.61 9.32 5.79
CA LEU A 197 -13.93 9.10 5.21
C LEU A 197 -14.92 8.58 6.25
N VAL A 198 -14.52 7.56 7.02
CA VAL A 198 -15.37 6.97 8.07
C VAL A 198 -15.68 8.02 9.14
N LEU A 199 -14.68 8.80 9.57
CA LEU A 199 -14.87 9.90 10.53
C LEU A 199 -15.84 10.96 9.97
N PHE A 200 -15.67 11.38 8.71
CA PHE A 200 -16.51 12.41 8.12
C PHE A 200 -17.95 11.95 7.91
N VAL A 201 -18.16 10.68 7.54
CA VAL A 201 -19.49 10.07 7.45
C VAL A 201 -20.13 10.01 8.83
N GLU A 202 -19.41 9.57 9.86
CA GLU A 202 -19.90 9.55 11.23
C GLU A 202 -20.30 10.94 11.74
N ARG A 203 -19.45 11.97 11.50
CA ARG A 203 -19.74 13.36 11.87
C ARG A 203 -20.92 13.94 11.08
N PHE A 204 -21.07 13.56 9.81
CA PHE A 204 -22.24 13.92 9.03
C PHE A 204 -23.53 13.32 9.62
N GLU A 205 -23.53 12.06 10.00
CA GLU A 205 -24.70 11.41 10.64
C GLU A 205 -25.07 12.06 11.98
N GLN A 206 -24.07 12.49 12.76
CA GLN A 206 -24.29 13.14 14.04
C GLN A 206 -24.79 14.58 13.92
N THR A 207 -24.28 15.34 12.95
CA THR A 207 -24.47 16.80 12.87
C THR A 207 -25.32 17.25 11.70
N HIS A 208 -25.49 16.39 10.68
CA HIS A 208 -26.11 16.70 9.38
C HIS A 208 -25.47 17.93 8.68
N SER A 209 -24.21 18.24 9.01
CA SER A 209 -23.49 19.37 8.43
C SER A 209 -23.01 19.07 7.01
N LEU A 210 -23.31 19.99 6.08
CA LEU A 210 -22.87 19.90 4.69
C LEU A 210 -21.35 19.82 4.58
N ALA A 211 -20.61 20.50 5.46
CA ALA A 211 -19.15 20.48 5.44
C ALA A 211 -18.58 19.07 5.59
N TRP A 212 -19.16 18.25 6.46
CA TRP A 212 -18.75 16.86 6.63
C TRP A 212 -19.11 15.99 5.44
N ALA A 213 -20.26 16.22 4.79
CA ALA A 213 -20.63 15.49 3.58
C ALA A 213 -19.66 15.82 2.43
N VAL A 214 -19.31 17.10 2.23
CA VAL A 214 -18.33 17.53 1.23
C VAL A 214 -16.95 16.92 1.54
N ALA A 215 -16.51 16.97 2.79
CA ALA A 215 -15.25 16.38 3.21
C ALA A 215 -15.22 14.87 2.94
N ALA A 216 -16.31 14.14 3.22
CA ALA A 216 -16.43 12.71 2.91
C ALA A 216 -16.34 12.45 1.39
N ALA A 217 -17.03 13.24 0.56
CA ALA A 217 -17.02 13.10 -0.89
C ALA A 217 -15.63 13.40 -1.48
N VAL A 218 -14.97 14.47 -1.04
CA VAL A 218 -13.59 14.81 -1.47
C VAL A 218 -12.63 13.70 -1.08
N CYS A 219 -12.71 13.22 0.16
CA CYS A 219 -11.88 12.14 0.65
C CYS A 219 -12.08 10.83 -0.14
N ALA A 220 -13.34 10.50 -0.46
CA ALA A 220 -13.70 9.37 -1.30
C ALA A 220 -13.08 9.49 -2.71
N GLN A 221 -13.16 10.67 -3.33
CA GLN A 221 -12.56 10.93 -4.65
C GLN A 221 -11.04 10.78 -4.61
N ILE A 222 -10.37 11.38 -3.64
CA ILE A 222 -8.92 11.22 -3.46
C ILE A 222 -8.56 9.74 -3.35
N MET A 223 -9.29 8.98 -2.52
CA MET A 223 -9.06 7.56 -2.28
C MET A 223 -9.14 6.72 -3.56
N ILE A 224 -10.20 6.86 -4.35
CA ILE A 224 -10.40 6.04 -5.56
C ILE A 224 -9.42 6.40 -6.67
N TYR A 225 -8.92 7.63 -6.70
CA TYR A 225 -7.90 8.04 -7.68
C TYR A 225 -6.48 7.69 -7.26
N TYR A 226 -6.24 7.36 -5.99
CA TYR A 226 -4.98 6.75 -5.56
C TYR A 226 -4.92 5.25 -5.86
N LYS A 227 -6.09 4.56 -5.86
CA LYS A 227 -6.12 3.10 -6.05
C LYS A 227 -7.46 2.65 -6.63
N GLU A 228 -7.44 1.99 -7.76
CA GLU A 228 -8.64 1.53 -8.46
C GLU A 228 -9.53 0.63 -7.58
N THR A 229 -8.90 -0.25 -6.81
CA THR A 229 -9.63 -1.20 -5.93
C THR A 229 -10.37 -0.51 -4.79
N ALA A 230 -9.94 0.69 -4.39
CA ALA A 230 -10.64 1.48 -3.38
C ALA A 230 -12.04 1.93 -3.85
N SER A 231 -12.30 1.96 -5.17
CA SER A 231 -13.63 2.24 -5.71
C SER A 231 -14.63 1.13 -5.39
N LEU A 232 -14.20 -0.14 -5.38
CA LEU A 232 -15.04 -1.28 -4.97
C LEU A 232 -15.30 -1.27 -3.47
N LEU A 233 -14.31 -0.87 -2.66
CA LEU A 233 -14.50 -0.64 -1.24
C LEU A 233 -15.57 0.44 -1.01
N LEU A 234 -15.46 1.57 -1.69
CA LEU A 234 -16.39 2.69 -1.56
C LEU A 234 -17.80 2.29 -2.03
N LEU A 235 -17.91 1.60 -3.16
CA LEU A 235 -19.18 1.11 -3.69
C LEU A 235 -19.83 0.12 -2.71
N GLY A 236 -19.08 -0.87 -2.25
CA GLY A 236 -19.55 -1.84 -1.26
C GLY A 236 -19.99 -1.18 0.04
N PHE A 237 -19.23 -0.20 0.53
CA PHE A 237 -19.58 0.61 1.70
C PHE A 237 -20.92 1.36 1.50
N ALA A 238 -21.03 2.12 0.42
CA ALA A 238 -22.20 2.95 0.18
C ALA A 238 -23.47 2.12 -0.09
N VAL A 239 -23.38 1.10 -0.96
CA VAL A 239 -24.53 0.25 -1.31
C VAL A 239 -25.02 -0.55 -0.09
N SER A 240 -24.12 -1.12 0.70
CA SER A 240 -24.51 -1.87 1.89
C SER A 240 -25.21 -0.98 2.93
N ARG A 241 -24.76 0.27 3.11
CA ARG A 241 -25.43 1.21 4.01
C ARG A 241 -26.84 1.56 3.52
N LEU A 242 -27.02 1.78 2.21
CA LEU A 242 -28.36 1.97 1.61
C LEU A 242 -29.25 0.76 1.87
N VAL A 243 -28.75 -0.44 1.64
CA VAL A 243 -29.50 -1.69 1.88
C VAL A 243 -29.85 -1.83 3.37
N LEU A 244 -28.91 -1.59 4.28
CA LEU A 244 -29.13 -1.69 5.72
C LEU A 244 -30.14 -0.64 6.23
N ARG A 245 -30.18 0.57 5.64
CA ARG A 245 -31.17 1.62 5.97
C ARG A 245 -32.59 1.20 5.57
N CYS A 246 -32.73 0.54 4.41
CA CYS A 246 -34.04 0.05 3.96
C CYS A 246 -34.58 -1.09 4.81
N ARG A 247 -33.74 -1.74 5.63
CA ARG A 247 -34.13 -2.84 6.50
C ARG A 247 -34.83 -2.33 7.75
N ASN A 248 -36.13 -2.54 7.87
CA ASN A 248 -36.85 -2.34 9.13
C ASN A 248 -36.69 -3.59 10.00
N THR A 249 -35.88 -3.49 11.07
CA THR A 249 -35.60 -4.61 11.96
C THR A 249 -36.83 -5.00 12.82
N ASP A 250 -37.67 -4.04 13.15
CA ASP A 250 -38.80 -4.25 14.04
C ASP A 250 -39.93 -5.01 13.33
N GLU A 251 -40.20 -4.64 12.10
CA GLU A 251 -41.29 -5.24 11.29
C GLU A 251 -40.81 -6.38 10.39
N ARG A 252 -39.49 -6.67 10.34
CA ARG A 252 -38.84 -7.60 9.40
C ARG A 252 -39.18 -7.32 7.94
N SER A 253 -39.53 -6.09 7.62
CA SER A 253 -39.93 -5.61 6.31
C SER A 253 -38.80 -4.78 5.64
N TRP A 254 -39.00 -4.48 4.36
CA TRP A 254 -38.15 -3.59 3.59
C TRP A 254 -38.89 -2.30 3.29
N ASP A 255 -38.31 -1.18 3.69
CA ASP A 255 -38.85 0.14 3.43
C ASP A 255 -37.95 0.90 2.44
N TYR A 256 -38.25 0.78 1.16
CA TYR A 256 -37.47 1.42 0.11
C TYR A 256 -37.66 2.93 0.03
N SER A 257 -38.64 3.51 0.72
CA SER A 257 -38.83 4.96 0.78
C SER A 257 -37.64 5.64 1.44
N ARG A 258 -36.97 4.94 2.37
CA ARG A 258 -35.75 5.41 3.06
C ARG A 258 -34.55 5.64 2.16
N LEU A 259 -34.55 5.14 0.93
CA LEU A 259 -33.50 5.45 -0.06
C LEU A 259 -33.44 6.94 -0.40
N TRP A 260 -34.57 7.65 -0.26
CA TRP A 260 -34.68 9.06 -0.57
C TRP A 260 -34.52 9.96 0.65
N ASP A 261 -34.32 9.38 1.83
CA ASP A 261 -34.06 10.12 3.05
C ASP A 261 -32.78 10.95 2.94
N ARG A 262 -32.72 12.03 3.68
CA ARG A 262 -31.59 12.95 3.70
C ARG A 262 -30.26 12.23 3.97
N GLU A 263 -30.27 11.28 4.89
CA GLU A 263 -29.08 10.51 5.28
C GLU A 263 -28.62 9.55 4.18
N SER A 264 -29.56 8.97 3.42
CA SER A 264 -29.28 8.07 2.31
C SER A 264 -28.65 8.79 1.11
N ARG A 265 -28.88 10.09 0.98
CA ARG A 265 -28.34 10.88 -0.15
C ARG A 265 -26.82 10.93 -0.18
N LEU A 266 -26.16 11.01 0.98
CA LEU A 266 -24.70 10.90 1.01
C LEU A 266 -24.24 9.53 0.50
N ASP A 267 -24.88 8.45 0.95
CA ASP A 267 -24.57 7.09 0.52
C ASP A 267 -24.82 6.93 -1.00
N LEU A 268 -25.91 7.48 -1.53
CA LEU A 268 -26.18 7.54 -2.98
C LEU A 268 -25.10 8.31 -3.73
N CYS A 269 -24.65 9.45 -3.20
CA CYS A 269 -23.55 10.23 -3.81
C CYS A 269 -22.25 9.44 -3.83
N LEU A 270 -21.88 8.77 -2.74
CA LEU A 270 -20.67 7.95 -2.66
C LEU A 270 -20.74 6.77 -3.65
N ALA A 271 -21.91 6.11 -3.76
CA ALA A 271 -22.13 5.06 -4.75
C ALA A 271 -21.98 5.60 -6.19
N LEU A 272 -22.59 6.77 -6.48
CA LEU A 272 -22.52 7.41 -7.79
C LEU A 272 -21.07 7.77 -8.16
N LEU A 273 -20.28 8.29 -7.22
CA LEU A 273 -18.86 8.59 -7.46
C LEU A 273 -18.09 7.34 -7.88
N SER A 274 -18.34 6.20 -7.22
CA SER A 274 -17.74 4.92 -7.61
C SER A 274 -18.19 4.45 -8.98
N VAL A 275 -19.50 4.56 -9.30
CA VAL A 275 -20.03 4.18 -10.62
C VAL A 275 -19.43 5.06 -11.71
N LEU A 276 -19.34 6.38 -11.51
CA LEU A 276 -18.73 7.31 -12.46
C LEU A 276 -17.24 6.99 -12.68
N PHE A 277 -16.51 6.64 -11.61
CA PHE A 277 -15.14 6.18 -11.73
C PHE A 277 -15.04 4.92 -12.60
N TRP A 278 -15.92 3.92 -12.41
CA TRP A 278 -15.92 2.71 -13.21
C TRP A 278 -16.31 2.95 -14.66
N LEU A 279 -17.29 3.78 -14.93
CA LEU A 279 -17.64 4.15 -16.30
C LEU A 279 -16.45 4.77 -17.02
N TYR A 280 -15.73 5.63 -16.31
CA TYR A 280 -14.57 6.28 -16.83
C TYR A 280 -13.38 5.32 -17.00
N TYR A 281 -13.09 4.49 -16.01
CA TYR A 281 -12.10 3.42 -16.06
C TYR A 281 -12.33 2.52 -17.27
N LEU A 282 -13.54 2.03 -17.44
CA LEU A 282 -13.90 1.18 -18.58
C LEU A 282 -13.74 1.91 -19.91
N GLY A 283 -14.14 3.18 -19.99
CA GLY A 283 -13.94 3.99 -21.20
C GLY A 283 -12.49 4.13 -21.63
N VAL A 284 -11.57 4.21 -20.65
CA VAL A 284 -10.12 4.30 -20.92
C VAL A 284 -9.52 2.93 -21.22
N MET A 285 -9.98 1.85 -20.55
CA MET A 285 -9.37 0.52 -20.61
C MET A 285 -9.91 -0.37 -21.71
N LEU A 286 -11.22 -0.32 -22.00
CA LEU A 286 -11.87 -1.16 -23.02
C LEU A 286 -11.21 -1.16 -24.41
N PRO A 287 -10.60 -0.03 -24.89
CA PRO A 287 -9.89 -0.04 -26.16
C PRO A 287 -8.60 -0.90 -26.16
N HIS A 288 -8.16 -1.40 -25.02
CA HIS A 288 -6.93 -2.16 -24.85
C HIS A 288 -7.24 -3.60 -24.42
N PRO A 289 -7.45 -4.55 -25.37
CA PRO A 289 -7.85 -5.91 -25.07
C PRO A 289 -6.76 -6.75 -24.36
N ASN A 290 -5.52 -6.33 -24.41
CA ASN A 290 -4.38 -7.05 -23.81
C ASN A 290 -3.97 -6.42 -22.48
N MET A 291 -4.83 -6.52 -21.48
CA MET A 291 -4.45 -6.14 -20.12
C MET A 291 -3.54 -7.23 -19.52
N GLN A 292 -2.24 -7.04 -19.62
CA GLN A 292 -1.24 -7.99 -19.10
C GLN A 292 -0.91 -7.78 -17.61
N TYR A 293 -1.57 -6.83 -16.94
CA TYR A 293 -1.26 -6.59 -15.54
C TYR A 293 -1.57 -7.82 -14.69
N ALA A 294 -0.57 -8.26 -13.97
CA ALA A 294 -0.64 -9.40 -13.05
C ALA A 294 -0.87 -10.79 -13.69
N GLU A 295 -0.72 -10.97 -15.01
CA GLU A 295 -0.73 -12.34 -15.56
C GLU A 295 0.35 -13.21 -14.92
N ASP A 296 1.54 -12.64 -14.71
CA ASP A 296 2.67 -13.32 -14.04
C ASP A 296 2.46 -13.51 -12.53
N LEU A 297 1.49 -12.80 -11.93
CA LEU A 297 1.17 -12.86 -10.51
C LEU A 297 -0.09 -13.67 -10.22
N ARG A 298 -0.81 -14.13 -11.24
CA ARG A 298 -2.05 -14.89 -11.06
C ARG A 298 -1.75 -16.27 -10.51
N GLN A 299 -2.38 -16.57 -9.39
CA GLN A 299 -2.34 -17.91 -8.77
C GLN A 299 -3.72 -18.57 -8.87
N PRO A 300 -3.79 -19.90 -8.97
CA PRO A 300 -5.04 -20.61 -8.82
C PRO A 300 -5.74 -20.24 -7.50
N LEU A 301 -7.06 -20.09 -7.53
CA LEU A 301 -7.83 -19.65 -6.35
C LEU A 301 -7.57 -20.47 -5.09
N ALA A 302 -7.38 -21.80 -5.24
CA ALA A 302 -7.07 -22.68 -4.11
C ALA A 302 -5.70 -22.37 -3.49
N GLU A 303 -4.68 -22.17 -4.32
CA GLU A 303 -3.34 -21.82 -3.86
C GLU A 303 -3.32 -20.41 -3.22
N LEU A 304 -4.03 -19.48 -3.84
CA LEU A 304 -4.21 -18.13 -3.32
C LEU A 304 -4.88 -18.14 -1.94
N PHE A 305 -5.95 -18.93 -1.76
CA PHE A 305 -6.61 -19.09 -0.48
C PHE A 305 -5.70 -19.68 0.58
N LEU A 306 -4.94 -20.75 0.24
CA LEU A 306 -3.95 -21.34 1.13
C LEU A 306 -2.82 -20.36 1.48
N ALA A 307 -2.41 -19.51 0.52
CA ALA A 307 -1.44 -18.47 0.77
C ALA A 307 -1.98 -17.44 1.79
N TYR A 308 -3.25 -17.00 1.66
CA TYR A 308 -3.86 -16.10 2.63
C TYR A 308 -3.96 -16.72 4.03
N ILE A 309 -4.30 -18.02 4.18
CA ILE A 309 -4.27 -18.70 5.48
C ILE A 309 -2.88 -18.57 6.14
N LYS A 310 -1.83 -18.73 5.36
CA LYS A 310 -0.44 -18.71 5.86
C LYS A 310 0.07 -17.30 6.17
N VAL A 311 -0.40 -16.29 5.44
CA VAL A 311 0.21 -14.95 5.41
C VAL A 311 -0.70 -13.89 6.03
N ASP A 312 -2.03 -14.12 6.02
CA ASP A 312 -3.02 -13.13 6.41
C ASP A 312 -4.27 -13.78 7.01
N LEU A 313 -4.12 -14.29 8.21
CA LEU A 313 -5.22 -14.90 8.98
C LEU A 313 -6.29 -13.85 9.32
N LEU A 314 -5.90 -12.58 9.50
CA LEU A 314 -6.81 -11.50 9.86
C LEU A 314 -7.89 -11.30 8.79
N ALA A 315 -7.50 -11.22 7.51
CA ALA A 315 -8.45 -11.06 6.40
C ALA A 315 -9.46 -12.22 6.31
N LEU A 316 -9.02 -13.45 6.55
CA LEU A 316 -9.91 -14.62 6.54
C LEU A 316 -10.88 -14.63 7.72
N LEU A 317 -10.40 -14.33 8.93
CA LEU A 317 -11.25 -14.20 10.10
C LEU A 317 -12.27 -13.08 9.94
N PHE A 318 -11.87 -12.00 9.27
CA PHE A 318 -12.75 -10.89 8.94
C PHE A 318 -13.92 -11.31 8.05
N VAL A 319 -13.66 -12.02 6.95
CA VAL A 319 -14.72 -12.54 6.08
C VAL A 319 -15.66 -13.44 6.86
N GLY A 320 -15.12 -14.36 7.67
CA GLY A 320 -15.93 -15.22 8.54
C GLY A 320 -16.80 -14.45 9.54
N ALA A 321 -16.24 -13.41 10.16
CA ALA A 321 -16.96 -12.55 11.10
C ALA A 321 -18.09 -11.76 10.41
N VAL A 322 -17.83 -11.22 9.20
CA VAL A 322 -18.85 -10.50 8.43
C VAL A 322 -19.98 -11.43 8.00
N LEU A 323 -19.67 -12.62 7.50
CA LEU A 323 -20.68 -13.62 7.13
C LEU A 323 -21.53 -14.04 8.31
N PHE A 324 -20.89 -14.33 9.46
CA PHE A 324 -21.61 -14.70 10.68
C PHE A 324 -22.51 -13.57 11.18
N ARG A 325 -22.01 -12.34 11.23
CA ARG A 325 -22.80 -11.19 11.65
C ARG A 325 -23.95 -10.89 10.69
N THR A 326 -23.71 -11.01 9.38
CA THR A 326 -24.76 -10.89 8.36
C THR A 326 -25.87 -11.91 8.59
N TYR A 327 -25.53 -13.16 8.88
CA TYR A 327 -26.51 -14.18 9.25
C TYR A 327 -27.34 -13.74 10.47
N LEU A 328 -26.71 -13.19 11.53
CA LEU A 328 -27.41 -12.71 12.72
C LEU A 328 -28.34 -11.52 12.41
N ILE A 329 -27.90 -10.59 11.54
CA ILE A 329 -28.72 -9.44 11.09
C ILE A 329 -29.93 -9.93 10.27
N VAL A 330 -29.72 -10.84 9.31
CA VAL A 330 -30.80 -11.41 8.50
C VAL A 330 -31.82 -12.15 9.36
N ARG A 331 -31.37 -12.85 10.41
CA ARG A 331 -32.23 -13.53 11.41
C ARG A 331 -32.84 -12.58 12.44
N CYS A 332 -32.63 -11.26 12.31
CA CYS A 332 -33.08 -10.23 13.24
C CYS A 332 -32.68 -10.51 14.70
N ARG A 333 -31.52 -11.13 14.91
CA ARG A 333 -30.97 -11.38 16.25
C ARG A 333 -30.10 -10.23 16.76
N VAL A 334 -29.57 -9.41 15.85
CA VAL A 334 -28.71 -8.27 16.14
C VAL A 334 -29.11 -7.12 15.22
N ALA A 335 -29.16 -5.91 15.76
CA ALA A 335 -29.37 -4.71 14.98
C ALA A 335 -28.11 -4.39 14.13
N PRO A 336 -28.27 -3.96 12.86
CA PRO A 336 -27.15 -3.55 12.04
C PRO A 336 -26.52 -2.25 12.55
N SER A 337 -25.22 -2.15 12.44
CA SER A 337 -24.48 -0.90 12.59
C SER A 337 -24.21 -0.33 11.20
N LEU A 338 -24.93 0.72 10.81
CA LEU A 338 -24.83 1.27 9.46
C LEU A 338 -23.39 1.58 9.05
N LEU A 339 -22.63 2.25 9.93
CA LEU A 339 -21.26 2.65 9.65
C LEU A 339 -20.33 1.42 9.57
N TRP A 340 -20.33 0.58 10.63
CA TRP A 340 -19.35 -0.49 10.77
C TRP A 340 -19.66 -1.71 9.91
N ASP A 341 -20.93 -2.12 9.83
CA ASP A 341 -21.31 -3.22 8.94
C ASP A 341 -21.19 -2.78 7.47
N GLY A 342 -21.52 -1.52 7.16
CA GLY A 342 -21.28 -0.94 5.84
C GLY A 342 -19.81 -0.98 5.44
N LEU A 343 -18.92 -0.51 6.34
CA LEU A 343 -17.48 -0.53 6.12
C LEU A 343 -16.95 -1.96 5.93
N ALA A 344 -17.47 -2.90 6.72
CA ALA A 344 -17.09 -4.30 6.59
C ALA A 344 -17.48 -4.90 5.24
N PHE A 345 -18.68 -4.61 4.72
CA PHE A 345 -19.06 -5.04 3.37
C PHE A 345 -18.18 -4.41 2.29
N GLY A 346 -17.79 -3.14 2.45
CA GLY A 346 -16.81 -2.49 1.58
C GLY A 346 -15.47 -3.20 1.58
N GLY A 347 -14.97 -3.57 2.77
CA GLY A 347 -13.75 -4.35 2.93
C GLY A 347 -13.82 -5.74 2.28
N VAL A 348 -14.95 -6.45 2.45
CA VAL A 348 -15.17 -7.75 1.78
C VAL A 348 -15.22 -7.60 0.26
N ALA A 349 -15.89 -6.56 -0.26
CA ALA A 349 -15.92 -6.30 -1.70
C ALA A 349 -14.52 -6.05 -2.27
N CYS A 350 -13.69 -5.30 -1.56
CA CYS A 350 -12.29 -5.08 -1.92
C CYS A 350 -11.48 -6.38 -1.89
N PHE A 351 -11.63 -7.21 -0.85
CA PHE A 351 -10.95 -8.49 -0.72
C PHE A 351 -11.33 -9.47 -1.83
N VAL A 352 -12.64 -9.58 -2.14
CA VAL A 352 -13.14 -10.40 -3.26
C VAL A 352 -12.57 -9.94 -4.59
N ALA A 353 -12.40 -8.61 -4.77
CA ALA A 353 -11.75 -8.08 -5.97
C ALA A 353 -10.27 -8.52 -6.06
N TYR A 354 -9.53 -8.51 -4.96
CA TYR A 354 -8.15 -9.00 -4.95
C TYR A 354 -8.07 -10.50 -5.28
N LEU A 355 -8.96 -11.31 -4.72
CA LEU A 355 -9.05 -12.73 -5.07
C LEU A 355 -9.41 -12.92 -6.56
N GLY A 356 -10.38 -12.15 -7.06
CA GLY A 356 -10.80 -12.22 -8.47
C GLY A 356 -9.73 -11.78 -9.47
N LEU A 357 -8.89 -10.83 -9.07
CA LEU A 357 -7.73 -10.39 -9.87
C LEU A 357 -6.52 -11.32 -9.70
N GLY A 358 -6.58 -12.32 -8.82
CA GLY A 358 -5.48 -13.23 -8.55
C GLY A 358 -4.29 -12.56 -7.87
N ILE A 359 -4.49 -11.43 -7.17
CA ILE A 359 -3.41 -10.70 -6.52
C ILE A 359 -2.81 -11.57 -5.41
N SER A 360 -1.53 -11.87 -5.56
CA SER A 360 -0.78 -12.68 -4.60
C SER A 360 -0.83 -12.09 -3.19
N ALA A 361 -1.05 -12.94 -2.19
CA ALA A 361 -0.93 -12.59 -0.78
C ALA A 361 0.48 -12.08 -0.39
N ALA A 362 1.48 -12.30 -1.25
CA ALA A 362 2.84 -11.77 -1.08
C ALA A 362 2.92 -10.25 -1.29
N ALA A 363 2.07 -9.70 -2.15
CA ALA A 363 1.97 -8.25 -2.37
C ALA A 363 1.19 -7.60 -1.22
N LYS A 364 1.71 -7.72 0.01
CA LYS A 364 1.01 -7.40 1.26
C LYS A 364 0.43 -5.99 1.34
N HIS A 365 1.10 -4.99 0.78
CA HIS A 365 0.60 -3.61 0.79
C HIS A 365 -0.79 -3.48 0.17
N TYR A 366 -1.15 -4.33 -0.80
CA TYR A 366 -2.52 -4.35 -1.36
C TYR A 366 -3.57 -4.72 -0.32
N ALA A 367 -3.23 -5.59 0.65
CA ALA A 367 -4.17 -6.00 1.69
C ALA A 367 -4.43 -4.91 2.74
N ALA A 368 -3.60 -3.87 2.82
CA ALA A 368 -3.66 -2.86 3.88
C ALA A 368 -5.05 -2.24 4.11
N PRO A 369 -5.85 -1.87 3.08
CA PRO A 369 -7.21 -1.39 3.29
C PRO A 369 -8.13 -2.43 3.95
N VAL A 370 -8.00 -3.70 3.54
CA VAL A 370 -8.80 -4.81 4.08
C VAL A 370 -8.40 -5.11 5.51
N ASP A 371 -7.10 -5.16 5.80
CA ASP A 371 -6.56 -5.45 7.13
C ASP A 371 -6.95 -4.36 8.15
N LEU A 372 -6.88 -3.09 7.74
CA LEU A 372 -7.34 -2.00 8.58
C LEU A 372 -8.81 -2.16 8.96
N ILE A 373 -9.67 -2.42 7.97
CA ILE A 373 -11.10 -2.59 8.20
C ILE A 373 -11.36 -3.83 9.04
N ALA A 374 -10.67 -4.93 8.77
CA ALA A 374 -10.76 -6.18 9.52
C ALA A 374 -10.40 -5.98 10.99
N LEU A 375 -9.29 -5.31 11.26
CA LEU A 375 -8.84 -5.03 12.61
C LEU A 375 -9.83 -4.14 13.37
N LEU A 376 -10.30 -3.05 12.75
CA LEU A 376 -11.26 -2.15 13.36
C LEU A 376 -12.59 -2.85 13.62
N TYR A 377 -13.08 -3.63 12.67
CA TYR A 377 -14.34 -4.34 12.79
C TYR A 377 -14.30 -5.43 13.86
N ILE A 378 -13.36 -6.36 13.74
CA ILE A 378 -13.21 -7.48 14.68
C ILE A 378 -12.84 -6.95 16.08
N GLY A 379 -11.84 -6.07 16.16
CA GLY A 379 -11.36 -5.52 17.42
C GLY A 379 -12.46 -4.78 18.18
N ARG A 380 -13.19 -3.90 17.47
CA ARG A 380 -14.31 -3.17 18.06
C ARG A 380 -15.41 -4.10 18.59
N PHE A 381 -15.88 -5.04 17.76
CA PHE A 381 -16.95 -5.95 18.19
C PHE A 381 -16.49 -6.92 19.28
N ALA A 382 -15.25 -7.37 19.26
CA ALA A 382 -14.68 -8.18 20.35
C ALA A 382 -14.67 -7.41 21.67
N ILE A 383 -14.21 -6.14 21.67
CA ILE A 383 -14.17 -5.29 22.87
C ILE A 383 -15.58 -5.04 23.40
N LEU A 384 -16.53 -4.64 22.53
CA LEU A 384 -17.90 -4.33 22.94
C LEU A 384 -18.67 -5.58 23.40
N SER A 385 -18.34 -6.76 22.86
CA SER A 385 -19.00 -8.02 23.20
C SER A 385 -18.35 -8.76 24.37
N ALA A 386 -17.14 -8.38 24.77
CA ALA A 386 -16.35 -9.11 25.78
C ALA A 386 -17.10 -9.36 27.12
N GLY A 387 -17.92 -8.38 27.55
CA GLY A 387 -18.74 -8.51 28.74
C GLY A 387 -19.87 -9.54 28.64
N LYS A 388 -20.36 -9.79 27.42
CA LYS A 388 -21.52 -10.65 27.13
C LYS A 388 -21.13 -12.06 26.66
N MET A 389 -19.85 -12.28 26.33
CA MET A 389 -19.36 -13.57 25.85
C MET A 389 -19.24 -14.59 26.96
N HIS A 390 -19.66 -15.83 26.70
CA HIS A 390 -19.40 -16.97 27.55
C HIS A 390 -17.89 -17.26 27.68
N SER A 391 -17.43 -17.88 28.74
CA SER A 391 -16.00 -18.14 29.02
C SER A 391 -15.28 -18.83 27.87
N TRP A 392 -15.90 -19.84 27.26
CA TRP A 392 -15.35 -20.51 26.07
C TRP A 392 -15.21 -19.57 24.86
N GLY A 393 -16.20 -18.70 24.64
CA GLY A 393 -16.11 -17.71 23.56
C GLY A 393 -14.97 -16.72 23.76
N LYS A 394 -14.75 -16.29 25.00
CA LYS A 394 -13.59 -15.43 25.36
C LYS A 394 -12.26 -16.14 25.11
N LEU A 395 -12.18 -17.41 25.49
CA LEU A 395 -10.96 -18.22 25.27
C LEU A 395 -10.66 -18.37 23.77
N VAL A 396 -11.65 -18.72 22.95
CA VAL A 396 -11.50 -18.84 21.50
C VAL A 396 -11.08 -17.49 20.88
N ALA A 397 -11.75 -16.39 21.26
CA ALA A 397 -11.40 -15.06 20.78
C ALA A 397 -9.96 -14.67 21.18
N LEU A 398 -9.54 -15.00 22.39
CA LEU A 398 -8.17 -14.76 22.85
C LEU A 398 -7.16 -15.58 22.06
N VAL A 399 -7.41 -16.86 21.83
CA VAL A 399 -6.51 -17.74 21.04
C VAL A 399 -6.37 -17.21 19.62
N LEU A 400 -7.47 -16.82 18.98
CA LEU A 400 -7.45 -16.26 17.62
C LEU A 400 -6.71 -14.91 17.59
N LEU A 401 -6.92 -14.04 18.57
CA LEU A 401 -6.20 -12.78 18.68
C LEU A 401 -4.69 -13.01 18.83
N VAL A 402 -4.30 -13.94 19.71
CA VAL A 402 -2.88 -14.29 19.92
C VAL A 402 -2.29 -14.86 18.64
N ALA A 403 -3.02 -15.70 17.90
CA ALA A 403 -2.54 -16.25 16.61
C ALA A 403 -2.32 -15.14 15.56
N VAL A 404 -3.28 -14.21 15.42
CA VAL A 404 -3.15 -13.06 14.50
C VAL A 404 -1.98 -12.17 14.91
N VAL A 405 -1.90 -11.77 16.18
CA VAL A 405 -0.81 -10.91 16.68
C VAL A 405 0.54 -11.58 16.48
N PHE A 406 0.65 -12.88 16.76
CA PHE A 406 1.90 -13.63 16.55
C PHE A 406 2.30 -13.66 15.07
N GLN A 407 1.33 -13.91 14.18
CA GLN A 407 1.57 -13.89 12.74
C GLN A 407 2.02 -12.49 12.28
N ASP A 408 1.29 -11.46 12.66
CA ASP A 408 1.55 -10.08 12.23
C ASP A 408 2.90 -9.57 12.75
N VAL A 409 3.20 -9.78 14.02
CA VAL A 409 4.48 -9.37 14.61
C VAL A 409 5.65 -10.11 13.94
N SER A 410 5.51 -11.42 13.71
CA SER A 410 6.56 -12.21 13.07
C SER A 410 6.85 -11.74 11.64
N LEU A 411 5.79 -11.50 10.86
CA LEU A 411 5.91 -11.05 9.47
C LEU A 411 6.40 -9.60 9.38
N SER A 412 5.96 -8.74 10.28
CA SER A 412 6.43 -7.35 10.34
C SER A 412 7.89 -7.27 10.74
N ALA A 413 8.31 -8.02 11.76
CA ALA A 413 9.71 -8.11 12.16
C ALA A 413 10.59 -8.64 11.00
N PHE A 414 10.10 -9.64 10.27
CA PHE A 414 10.76 -10.14 9.09
C PHE A 414 10.90 -9.07 7.99
N ARG A 415 9.84 -8.32 7.69
CA ARG A 415 9.89 -7.24 6.69
C ARG A 415 10.86 -6.14 7.06
N VAL A 416 10.86 -5.74 8.31
CA VAL A 416 11.82 -4.76 8.84
C VAL A 416 13.26 -5.27 8.72
N PHE A 417 13.47 -6.53 9.05
CA PHE A 417 14.78 -7.17 8.92
C PHE A 417 15.22 -7.25 7.45
N GLU A 418 14.37 -7.70 6.53
CA GLU A 418 14.63 -7.74 5.10
C GLU A 418 15.00 -6.35 4.58
N GLN A 419 14.19 -5.35 4.85
CA GLN A 419 14.40 -3.96 4.42
C GLN A 419 15.75 -3.42 4.89
N LYS A 420 16.08 -3.60 6.18
CA LYS A 420 17.36 -3.16 6.74
C LYS A 420 18.55 -3.77 6.02
N ASN A 421 18.51 -5.08 5.78
CA ASN A 421 19.64 -5.77 5.15
C ASN A 421 19.79 -5.42 3.67
N VAL A 422 18.68 -5.29 2.94
CA VAL A 422 18.69 -4.85 1.54
C VAL A 422 19.27 -3.44 1.41
N ILE A 423 18.80 -2.49 2.23
CA ILE A 423 19.30 -1.12 2.22
C ILE A 423 20.80 -1.09 2.53
N HIS A 424 21.23 -1.83 3.55
CA HIS A 424 22.64 -1.87 3.94
C HIS A 424 23.52 -2.43 2.83
N ALA A 425 23.15 -3.58 2.28
CA ALA A 425 23.91 -4.24 1.22
C ALA A 425 23.97 -3.39 -0.07
N LYS A 426 22.83 -2.89 -0.56
CA LYS A 426 22.78 -2.00 -1.73
C LYS A 426 23.60 -0.72 -1.51
N GLY A 427 23.52 -0.14 -0.31
CA GLY A 427 24.29 1.04 0.05
C GLY A 427 25.81 0.79 0.00
N GLN A 428 26.28 -0.33 0.53
CA GLN A 428 27.70 -0.72 0.48
C GLN A 428 28.16 -0.99 -0.96
N ILE A 429 27.38 -1.73 -1.74
CA ILE A 429 27.67 -1.97 -3.16
C ILE A 429 27.80 -0.65 -3.92
N ALA A 430 26.83 0.25 -3.72
CA ALA A 430 26.82 1.54 -4.41
C ALA A 430 28.03 2.42 -4.04
N GLN A 431 28.45 2.42 -2.77
CA GLN A 431 29.68 3.12 -2.33
C GLN A 431 30.94 2.55 -2.98
N ILE A 432 31.04 1.22 -3.11
CA ILE A 432 32.16 0.57 -3.80
C ILE A 432 32.21 0.96 -5.26
N VAL A 433 31.05 0.93 -5.94
CA VAL A 433 30.93 1.34 -7.35
C VAL A 433 31.31 2.81 -7.51
N GLN A 434 30.80 3.69 -6.64
CA GLN A 434 31.12 5.12 -6.64
C GLN A 434 32.61 5.39 -6.44
N ALA A 435 33.21 4.77 -5.41
CA ALA A 435 34.64 4.92 -5.12
C ALA A 435 35.52 4.44 -6.30
N ARG A 436 35.15 3.31 -6.91
CA ARG A 436 35.85 2.80 -8.10
C ARG A 436 35.71 3.71 -9.31
N TYR A 437 34.52 4.22 -9.54
CA TYR A 437 34.25 5.19 -10.62
C TYR A 437 35.11 6.45 -10.47
N GLN A 438 35.18 7.01 -9.26
CA GLN A 438 36.00 8.18 -8.95
C GLN A 438 37.49 7.92 -9.11
N ASN A 439 37.98 6.79 -8.60
CA ASN A 439 39.41 6.43 -8.67
C ASN A 439 39.86 6.06 -10.09
N ALA A 440 38.99 5.54 -10.93
CA ALA A 440 39.31 5.18 -12.31
C ALA A 440 39.22 6.38 -13.28
N ALA A 441 39.03 7.60 -12.79
CA ALA A 441 38.82 8.81 -13.60
C ALA A 441 37.80 8.61 -14.74
N GLY A 442 36.72 7.88 -14.43
CA GLY A 442 35.66 7.57 -15.41
C GLY A 442 35.96 6.39 -16.34
N ASN A 443 37.10 5.68 -16.19
CA ASN A 443 37.42 4.51 -17.00
C ASN A 443 36.75 3.20 -16.58
N MET A 444 35.98 3.18 -15.48
CA MET A 444 35.12 2.06 -15.14
C MET A 444 33.91 2.07 -16.05
N ARG A 445 33.80 1.07 -16.94
CA ARG A 445 32.80 1.13 -18.01
C ARG A 445 31.61 0.21 -17.84
N ARG A 446 31.73 -0.93 -17.13
CA ARG A 446 30.67 -1.93 -17.15
C ARG A 446 30.35 -2.51 -15.75
N LEU A 447 29.05 -2.63 -15.48
CA LEU A 447 28.49 -3.34 -14.35
C LEU A 447 27.68 -4.52 -14.88
N PHE A 448 28.02 -5.72 -14.51
CA PHE A 448 27.36 -6.95 -14.96
C PHE A 448 26.48 -7.52 -13.84
N PHE A 449 25.21 -7.72 -14.15
CA PHE A 449 24.20 -8.26 -13.23
C PHE A 449 23.75 -9.65 -13.71
N PRO A 450 24.25 -10.74 -13.12
CA PRO A 450 23.95 -12.10 -13.59
C PRO A 450 22.53 -12.56 -13.33
N PHE A 451 21.85 -12.00 -12.33
CA PHE A 451 20.56 -12.51 -11.82
C PHE A 451 19.47 -11.45 -11.78
N ALA A 452 19.81 -10.18 -11.68
CA ALA A 452 18.84 -9.11 -11.49
C ALA A 452 17.92 -8.93 -12.71
N SER A 453 16.64 -8.74 -12.41
CA SER A 453 15.67 -8.35 -13.45
C SER A 453 15.99 -6.93 -13.98
N PRO A 454 15.58 -6.59 -15.22
CA PRO A 454 15.76 -5.23 -15.75
C PRO A 454 15.23 -4.13 -14.82
N TYR A 455 14.15 -4.43 -14.11
CA TYR A 455 13.54 -3.51 -13.15
C TYR A 455 14.44 -3.25 -11.94
N MET A 456 15.00 -4.29 -11.32
CA MET A 456 15.93 -4.16 -10.20
C MET A 456 17.21 -3.43 -10.59
N ILE A 457 17.69 -3.69 -11.82
CA ILE A 457 18.86 -3.00 -12.37
C ILE A 457 18.55 -1.51 -12.52
N MET A 458 17.39 -1.15 -13.06
CA MET A 458 16.95 0.24 -13.19
C MET A 458 16.86 0.95 -11.84
N GLU A 459 16.33 0.29 -10.82
CA GLU A 459 16.30 0.83 -9.45
C GLU A 459 17.72 1.14 -8.93
N PHE A 460 18.61 0.19 -9.07
CA PHE A 460 19.97 0.34 -8.58
C PHE A 460 20.76 1.37 -9.41
N ALA A 461 20.61 1.40 -10.73
CA ALA A 461 21.19 2.40 -11.60
C ALA A 461 20.72 3.81 -11.24
N SER A 462 19.42 4.00 -10.98
CA SER A 462 18.88 5.29 -10.50
C SER A 462 19.51 5.72 -9.18
N TYR A 463 19.78 4.78 -8.29
CA TYR A 463 20.46 5.08 -7.04
C TYR A 463 21.93 5.45 -7.24
N LEU A 464 22.65 4.78 -8.16
CA LEU A 464 24.02 5.16 -8.54
C LEU A 464 24.08 6.58 -9.13
N GLU A 465 23.13 6.92 -9.97
CA GLU A 465 23.03 8.28 -10.54
C GLU A 465 22.80 9.33 -9.44
N TYR A 466 21.99 9.03 -8.41
CA TYR A 466 21.84 9.90 -7.25
C TYR A 466 23.18 10.12 -6.51
N LEU A 467 24.02 9.11 -6.46
CA LEU A 467 25.36 9.20 -5.88
C LEU A 467 26.41 9.86 -6.82
N GLY A 468 25.97 10.34 -7.98
CA GLY A 468 26.86 11.02 -8.92
C GLY A 468 27.63 10.10 -9.86
N VAL A 469 27.23 8.82 -9.99
CA VAL A 469 27.76 7.88 -10.98
C VAL A 469 26.84 7.90 -12.20
N PRO A 470 27.24 8.53 -13.33
CA PRO A 470 26.39 8.57 -14.51
C PRO A 470 26.25 7.17 -15.13
N VAL A 471 25.01 6.78 -15.47
CA VAL A 471 24.68 5.49 -16.06
C VAL A 471 24.20 5.69 -17.50
N GLU A 472 24.74 4.92 -18.45
CA GLU A 472 24.29 4.95 -19.85
C GLU A 472 22.84 4.44 -19.94
N GLY A 473 21.98 5.18 -20.64
CA GLY A 473 20.57 4.85 -20.73
C GLY A 473 19.78 5.03 -19.42
N GLY A 474 20.39 5.65 -18.42
CA GLY A 474 19.74 6.03 -17.16
C GLY A 474 18.58 7.01 -17.37
N MET A 475 17.82 7.25 -16.32
CA MET A 475 16.57 8.05 -16.37
C MET A 475 16.80 9.55 -16.67
N GLY A 476 18.02 10.03 -16.77
CA GLY A 476 18.32 11.45 -16.81
C GLY A 476 18.82 12.00 -18.13
N GLU A 477 19.75 11.38 -18.80
CA GLU A 477 20.36 11.94 -20.02
C GLU A 477 21.05 10.84 -20.84
N ALA A 478 21.18 11.07 -22.15
CA ALA A 478 22.00 10.23 -23.00
C ALA A 478 23.42 10.14 -22.41
N GLY A 479 23.88 8.94 -22.14
CA GLY A 479 25.16 8.69 -21.50
C GLY A 479 26.30 9.44 -22.18
N GLY A 480 27.01 10.24 -21.38
CA GLY A 480 28.25 10.87 -21.85
C GLY A 480 29.35 9.81 -22.00
N PRO A 481 30.50 10.16 -22.60
CA PRO A 481 31.59 9.22 -22.86
C PRO A 481 32.15 8.53 -21.61
N ASN A 482 31.81 9.02 -20.43
CA ASN A 482 32.25 8.49 -19.13
C ASN A 482 31.14 7.78 -18.38
N SER A 483 29.98 7.52 -19.00
CA SER A 483 28.88 6.81 -18.33
C SER A 483 29.20 5.33 -18.16
N VAL A 484 28.70 4.77 -17.06
CA VAL A 484 28.79 3.36 -16.75
C VAL A 484 27.72 2.59 -17.53
N ILE A 485 28.14 1.54 -18.22
CA ILE A 485 27.25 0.65 -18.99
C ILE A 485 26.73 -0.43 -18.04
N VAL A 486 25.43 -0.61 -18.06
CA VAL A 486 24.78 -1.68 -17.30
C VAL A 486 24.49 -2.86 -18.21
N VAL A 487 24.92 -4.05 -17.79
CA VAL A 487 24.83 -5.30 -18.56
C VAL A 487 24.13 -6.35 -17.70
N THR A 488 23.19 -7.08 -18.28
CA THR A 488 22.52 -8.20 -17.63
C THR A 488 22.63 -9.48 -18.43
N ARG A 489 22.56 -10.62 -17.75
CA ARG A 489 22.44 -11.92 -18.38
C ARG A 489 21.03 -12.22 -18.90
N ALA A 490 20.02 -11.45 -18.51
CA ALA A 490 18.65 -11.68 -18.92
C ALA A 490 18.53 -11.64 -20.46
N MET A 491 18.16 -12.75 -21.06
CA MET A 491 17.96 -12.88 -22.51
C MET A 491 16.65 -12.19 -22.92
N THR A 492 16.75 -11.00 -23.47
CA THR A 492 15.69 -10.47 -24.33
C THR A 492 16.02 -10.82 -25.79
N LYS A 493 15.00 -11.03 -26.63
CA LYS A 493 15.19 -11.39 -28.03
C LYS A 493 16.04 -10.41 -28.83
N ASP A 494 16.14 -9.16 -28.38
CA ASP A 494 16.77 -8.04 -29.11
C ASP A 494 18.14 -7.62 -28.55
N GLY A 495 18.71 -8.38 -27.60
CA GLY A 495 20.01 -8.04 -27.01
C GLY A 495 20.01 -6.80 -26.10
N LEU A 496 18.87 -6.18 -25.92
CA LEU A 496 18.65 -5.02 -25.05
C LEU A 496 17.58 -5.34 -24.01
N CYS A 497 17.74 -4.86 -22.81
CA CYS A 497 16.66 -4.85 -21.84
C CYS A 497 16.07 -3.43 -21.78
N ILE A 498 14.76 -3.33 -21.98
CA ILE A 498 14.05 -2.06 -21.91
C ILE A 498 13.25 -2.06 -20.61
N GLY A 499 13.63 -1.17 -19.73
CA GLY A 499 12.93 -0.93 -18.48
C GLY A 499 11.86 0.16 -18.61
N TYR A 500 11.31 0.54 -17.48
CA TYR A 500 10.36 1.63 -17.37
C TYR A 500 11.00 2.96 -17.81
N ARG A 501 10.28 3.79 -18.56
CA ARG A 501 10.71 5.12 -19.02
C ARG A 501 11.98 5.13 -19.90
N ASN A 502 12.09 4.16 -20.81
CA ASN A 502 13.20 4.05 -21.75
C ASN A 502 14.57 3.77 -21.11
N PHE A 503 14.61 3.25 -19.88
CA PHE A 503 15.84 2.73 -19.31
C PHE A 503 16.36 1.60 -20.21
N ILE A 504 17.61 1.70 -20.62
CA ILE A 504 18.26 0.75 -21.53
C ILE A 504 19.37 0.05 -20.76
N CYS A 505 19.39 -1.27 -20.78
CA CYS A 505 20.55 -2.07 -20.38
C CYS A 505 20.95 -3.00 -21.51
N HIS A 506 22.23 -3.35 -21.55
CA HIS A 506 22.78 -4.28 -22.51
C HIS A 506 22.67 -5.71 -22.00
N THR A 507 22.77 -6.69 -22.91
CA THR A 507 22.80 -8.10 -22.53
C THR A 507 24.10 -8.75 -22.96
N ALA A 508 24.67 -9.59 -22.10
CA ALA A 508 25.82 -10.43 -22.40
C ALA A 508 25.72 -11.78 -21.69
N ALA A 509 26.21 -12.85 -22.30
CA ALA A 509 26.20 -14.18 -21.71
C ALA A 509 27.16 -14.28 -20.51
N THR A 510 28.30 -13.58 -20.58
CA THR A 510 29.38 -13.59 -19.58
C THR A 510 29.90 -12.16 -19.37
N PRO A 511 30.47 -11.86 -18.22
CA PRO A 511 31.18 -10.61 -18.01
C PRO A 511 32.48 -10.56 -18.81
N ASP A 512 32.94 -9.35 -19.15
CA ASP A 512 34.23 -9.10 -19.78
C ASP A 512 35.29 -8.81 -18.69
N THR A 513 36.58 -9.01 -19.04
CA THR A 513 37.70 -8.70 -18.15
C THR A 513 37.64 -7.25 -17.65
N GLY A 514 37.64 -7.06 -16.34
CA GLY A 514 37.55 -5.76 -15.69
C GLY A 514 36.14 -5.33 -15.29
N ASP A 515 35.10 -6.05 -15.72
CA ASP A 515 33.72 -5.78 -15.29
C ASP A 515 33.56 -5.95 -13.78
N LEU A 516 32.67 -5.16 -13.18
CA LEU A 516 32.18 -5.44 -11.84
C LEU A 516 30.94 -6.32 -11.92
N VAL A 517 31.05 -7.55 -11.46
CA VAL A 517 29.92 -8.49 -11.33
C VAL A 517 29.23 -8.19 -10.02
N ILE A 518 27.96 -7.81 -10.10
CA ILE A 518 27.16 -7.37 -8.96
C ILE A 518 26.01 -8.35 -8.74
N VAL A 519 25.92 -8.89 -7.55
CA VAL A 519 24.77 -9.66 -7.05
C VAL A 519 24.05 -8.81 -6.03
N LEU A 520 22.78 -8.52 -6.31
CA LEU A 520 21.93 -7.70 -5.42
C LEU A 520 21.25 -8.60 -4.37
N PRO A 521 20.99 -8.06 -3.18
CA PRO A 521 20.34 -8.84 -2.11
C PRO A 521 18.89 -9.26 -2.45
N ASP A 522 18.26 -8.57 -3.39
CA ASP A 522 16.88 -8.86 -3.83
C ASP A 522 16.82 -9.95 -4.91
N ASP A 523 17.96 -10.37 -5.45
CA ASP A 523 18.02 -11.39 -6.50
C ASP A 523 17.59 -12.77 -5.97
N LYS A 524 17.63 -12.98 -4.65
CA LYS A 524 17.22 -14.21 -3.95
C LYS A 524 17.85 -15.47 -4.55
N VAL A 525 19.13 -15.39 -4.81
CA VAL A 525 19.92 -16.46 -5.44
C VAL A 525 20.41 -17.49 -4.44
N SER A 526 20.70 -18.72 -4.90
CA SER A 526 21.45 -19.67 -4.08
C SER A 526 22.95 -19.36 -4.10
N LEU A 527 23.67 -19.71 -3.04
CA LEU A 527 25.12 -19.54 -3.00
C LEU A 527 25.83 -20.36 -4.09
N ALA A 528 25.25 -21.49 -4.48
CA ALA A 528 25.76 -22.33 -5.57
C ALA A 528 25.75 -21.59 -6.93
N ASP A 529 24.74 -20.76 -7.18
CA ASP A 529 24.63 -19.99 -8.43
C ASP A 529 25.66 -18.85 -8.48
N VAL A 530 26.07 -18.32 -7.33
CA VAL A 530 27.03 -17.20 -7.21
C VAL A 530 28.48 -17.68 -7.27
N THR A 531 28.78 -18.88 -6.80
CA THR A 531 30.13 -19.45 -6.72
C THR A 531 30.94 -19.37 -8.03
N PRO A 532 30.37 -19.65 -9.23
CA PRO A 532 31.10 -19.52 -10.48
C PRO A 532 31.64 -18.12 -10.75
N TYR A 533 30.92 -17.09 -10.34
CA TYR A 533 31.37 -15.69 -10.51
C TYR A 533 32.42 -15.29 -9.51
N GLN A 534 32.39 -15.82 -8.31
CA GLN A 534 33.40 -15.54 -7.30
C GLN A 534 34.73 -16.22 -7.58
N GLY A 535 34.70 -17.46 -8.09
CA GLY A 535 35.90 -18.24 -8.39
C GLY A 535 36.75 -17.71 -9.53
N GLN A 536 36.18 -16.91 -10.44
CA GLN A 536 36.84 -16.36 -11.63
C GLN A 536 37.25 -14.89 -11.49
N GLY A 537 37.10 -14.29 -10.31
CA GLY A 537 37.37 -12.88 -10.09
C GLY A 537 38.07 -12.57 -8.76
N GLU A 538 38.32 -11.29 -8.54
CA GLU A 538 38.71 -10.72 -7.28
C GLU A 538 37.47 -10.30 -6.50
N LEU A 539 37.13 -10.99 -5.40
CA LEU A 539 36.02 -10.63 -4.54
C LEU A 539 36.36 -9.33 -3.78
N LEU A 540 35.60 -8.28 -4.06
CA LEU A 540 35.76 -6.97 -3.43
C LEU A 540 34.89 -6.79 -2.22
N PHE A 541 33.72 -7.43 -2.21
CA PHE A 541 32.72 -7.31 -1.17
C PHE A 541 31.83 -8.56 -1.16
N SER A 542 31.50 -9.04 0.01
CA SER A 542 30.41 -9.97 0.22
C SER A 542 29.65 -9.61 1.48
N TYR A 543 28.36 -9.80 1.42
CA TYR A 543 27.45 -9.55 2.53
C TYR A 543 26.52 -10.74 2.69
N GLU A 544 26.48 -11.26 3.89
CA GLU A 544 25.49 -12.20 4.35
C GLU A 544 24.78 -11.63 5.58
N PRO A 545 23.45 -11.67 5.63
CA PRO A 545 22.75 -11.25 6.83
C PRO A 545 23.15 -12.15 8.00
N GLY A 546 23.56 -11.55 9.11
CA GLY A 546 23.96 -12.27 10.33
C GLY A 546 22.76 -12.91 11.03
N ILE A 547 22.13 -13.88 10.38
CA ILE A 547 21.02 -14.63 10.96
C ILE A 547 21.63 -15.79 11.76
N PRO A 548 21.30 -15.92 13.06
CA PRO A 548 21.71 -17.10 13.82
C PRO A 548 21.23 -18.37 13.13
N GLN A 549 22.11 -19.37 12.96
CA GLN A 549 21.79 -20.62 12.24
C GLN A 549 20.53 -21.33 12.77
N TRP A 550 20.23 -21.17 14.06
CA TRP A 550 19.02 -21.76 14.65
C TRP A 550 17.72 -21.06 14.24
N VAL A 551 17.77 -19.80 13.79
CA VAL A 551 16.62 -19.03 13.30
C VAL A 551 16.32 -19.36 11.83
N TYR A 552 17.34 -19.74 11.06
CA TYR A 552 17.25 -19.97 9.62
C TYR A 552 16.21 -21.03 9.22
N PRO A 553 16.12 -22.21 9.88
CA PRO A 553 15.09 -23.21 9.59
C PRO A 553 13.66 -22.71 9.88
N PHE A 554 13.51 -21.79 10.85
CA PHE A 554 12.23 -21.17 11.15
C PHE A 554 11.86 -20.13 10.09
N LEU A 555 12.80 -19.28 9.69
CA LEU A 555 12.60 -18.30 8.61
C LEU A 555 12.29 -18.98 7.26
N ARG A 556 12.94 -20.10 6.95
CA ARG A 556 12.64 -20.90 5.75
C ARG A 556 11.19 -21.40 5.70
N ARG A 557 10.59 -21.68 6.85
CA ARG A 557 9.21 -22.15 6.98
C ARG A 557 8.19 -21.02 7.03
N LEU A 558 8.63 -19.77 7.25
CA LEU A 558 7.73 -18.64 7.10
C LEU A 558 7.24 -18.61 5.65
N PRO A 559 5.94 -18.49 5.41
CA PRO A 559 5.37 -18.46 4.07
C PRO A 559 5.69 -17.11 3.41
N ILE A 560 6.95 -16.95 3.03
CA ILE A 560 7.40 -15.78 2.28
C ILE A 560 7.11 -16.11 0.83
N VAL A 561 5.91 -15.80 0.40
CA VAL A 561 5.50 -15.94 -0.97
C VAL A 561 6.28 -14.88 -1.77
N SER A 562 7.21 -15.32 -2.59
CA SER A 562 7.83 -14.46 -3.60
C SER A 562 6.79 -14.23 -4.70
N PRO A 563 6.57 -12.98 -5.16
CA PRO A 563 5.78 -12.76 -6.36
C PRO A 563 6.55 -13.33 -7.55
N GLY A 564 5.99 -14.34 -8.24
CA GLY A 564 6.57 -14.93 -9.43
C GLY A 564 6.14 -16.38 -9.64
N PRO A 565 6.29 -16.92 -10.87
CA PRO A 565 5.86 -18.28 -11.22
C PRO A 565 6.59 -19.40 -10.46
N LEU A 566 7.65 -19.05 -9.76
CA LEU A 566 8.31 -19.90 -8.80
C LEU A 566 7.82 -19.51 -7.40
N ALA A 567 6.69 -20.05 -6.99
CA ALA A 567 6.31 -20.11 -5.57
C ALA A 567 7.36 -20.98 -4.86
N GLN A 568 8.52 -20.42 -4.59
CA GLN A 568 9.53 -21.06 -3.77
C GLN A 568 8.95 -21.13 -2.35
N THR A 569 8.63 -22.33 -1.95
CA THR A 569 8.13 -22.64 -0.61
C THR A 569 9.22 -22.48 0.45
N GLU A 570 10.47 -22.30 0.02
CA GLU A 570 11.64 -22.18 0.87
C GLU A 570 12.56 -21.04 0.41
N LEU A 571 13.12 -20.29 1.36
CA LEU A 571 14.14 -19.29 1.06
C LEU A 571 15.44 -19.99 0.62
N PRO A 572 16.08 -19.53 -0.48
CA PRO A 572 17.36 -20.07 -0.92
C PRO A 572 18.47 -19.82 0.11
N ASP A 573 19.53 -20.62 0.08
CA ASP A 573 20.67 -20.49 1.01
C ASP A 573 21.37 -19.14 0.93
N GLY A 574 21.30 -18.47 -0.22
CA GLY A 574 21.83 -17.12 -0.44
C GLY A 574 20.80 -16.00 -0.30
N TRP A 575 19.68 -16.25 0.40
CA TRP A 575 18.69 -15.21 0.62
C TRP A 575 19.30 -13.97 1.28
N LEU A 576 19.12 -12.81 0.64
CA LEU A 576 19.78 -11.54 0.96
C LEU A 576 21.30 -11.54 0.79
N TYR A 577 21.87 -12.53 0.17
CA TYR A 577 23.28 -12.50 -0.19
C TYR A 577 23.54 -11.38 -1.22
N ALA A 578 24.64 -10.66 -1.04
CA ALA A 578 25.06 -9.62 -1.97
C ALA A 578 26.57 -9.65 -2.15
N SER A 579 27.07 -9.40 -3.35
CA SER A 579 28.51 -9.35 -3.59
C SER A 579 28.88 -8.43 -4.75
N VAL A 580 30.14 -7.99 -4.72
CA VAL A 580 30.82 -7.32 -5.84
C VAL A 580 32.12 -8.06 -6.12
N THR A 581 32.29 -8.55 -7.32
CA THR A 581 33.49 -9.26 -7.79
C THR A 581 34.04 -8.54 -9.01
N ARG A 582 35.34 -8.25 -9.03
CA ARG A 582 36.03 -7.77 -10.23
C ARG A 582 36.42 -8.97 -11.08
N TRP A 583 35.88 -9.05 -12.29
CA TRP A 583 36.15 -10.14 -13.21
C TRP A 583 37.59 -10.09 -13.75
N LYS A 584 38.29 -11.23 -13.79
CA LYS A 584 39.67 -11.35 -14.27
C LYS A 584 39.76 -11.66 -15.73
#